data_593cc999f9a42fe30e53273a21b1b471
#
_entry.id   593cc999f9a42fe30e53273a21b1b471
#
_cell.length_a   1.000
_cell.length_b   1.000
_cell.length_c   1.000
_cell.angle_alpha   90.00
_cell.angle_beta   90.00
_cell.angle_gamma   90.00
#
_symmetry.space_group_name_H-M   'P 1'
#
loop_
_entity.id
_entity.type
_entity.pdbx_description
1 polymer ?
#
loop_
_entity_poly.entity_id
_entity_poly.type
_entity_poly.pdbx_seq_one_letter_code
_entity_poly.pdbx_strand_id
1 'polypeptide(L)'
;DLTKELIALAEAGEGSPVWVTSHAEDHGIFLVREIKKIKNLRLDNLGTLIINVNLGDLVTEMSKISNEYKGSYWIIYEKDQLLFSSPELDTEEVQKINDKIKSYAVVTLNGRKYFAIRGTMDINEWNYLHLISYDEVAKSQQMTAFLYVLMLSCGFLCSILMVHVIVRKITRHFDLLLYRMQQFGEDSTV
;
A
#
# COMPACT_ATOMS: atom_id res chain seq x y z
N ASP A 1 -0.41 33.42 -23.94
CA ASP A 1 0.95 32.85 -23.79
C ASP A 1 1.09 32.25 -22.41
N LEU A 2 1.01 30.93 -22.35
CA LEU A 2 1.05 30.12 -21.12
C LEU A 2 2.23 30.51 -20.18
N THR A 3 3.41 30.75 -20.77
CA THR A 3 4.60 31.10 -19.99
C THR A 3 4.42 32.40 -19.21
N LYS A 4 3.79 33.40 -19.78
CA LYS A 4 3.53 34.69 -19.09
C LYS A 4 2.52 34.53 -17.96
N GLU A 5 1.52 33.70 -18.14
CA GLU A 5 0.55 33.38 -17.10
C GLU A 5 1.23 32.66 -15.92
N LEU A 6 2.04 31.64 -16.20
CA LEU A 6 2.79 30.90 -15.18
C LEU A 6 3.76 31.80 -14.39
N ILE A 7 4.42 32.76 -15.08
CA ILE A 7 5.28 33.73 -14.41
C ILE A 7 4.47 34.64 -13.48
N ALA A 8 3.33 35.16 -13.95
CA ALA A 8 2.47 36.01 -13.14
C ALA A 8 1.93 35.30 -11.88
N LEU A 9 1.58 34.02 -12.02
CA LEU A 9 1.16 33.20 -10.88
C LEU A 9 2.30 32.93 -9.88
N ALA A 10 3.53 32.73 -10.38
CA ALA A 10 4.71 32.58 -9.51
C ALA A 10 5.02 33.87 -8.74
N GLU A 11 4.90 35.03 -9.39
CA GLU A 11 5.08 36.34 -8.74
C GLU A 11 4.02 36.60 -7.66
N ALA A 12 2.75 36.24 -7.96
CA ALA A 12 1.65 36.35 -6.99
C ALA A 12 1.85 35.44 -5.76
N GLY A 13 2.62 34.34 -5.90
CA GLY A 13 2.98 33.43 -4.82
C GLY A 13 4.07 33.96 -3.87
N GLU A 14 4.66 35.15 -4.18
CA GLU A 14 5.68 35.81 -3.35
C GLU A 14 6.88 34.95 -2.92
N GLY A 15 7.23 33.96 -3.75
CA GLY A 15 8.31 32.99 -3.48
C GLY A 15 7.83 31.69 -2.82
N SER A 16 6.54 31.55 -2.52
CA SER A 16 5.92 30.25 -2.19
C SER A 16 5.68 29.44 -3.47
N PRO A 17 5.75 28.11 -3.42
CA PRO A 17 5.39 27.28 -4.56
C PRO A 17 3.88 27.36 -4.83
N VAL A 18 3.50 27.55 -6.10
CA VAL A 18 2.10 27.58 -6.54
C VAL A 18 1.86 26.44 -7.52
N TRP A 19 0.82 25.66 -7.26
CA TRP A 19 0.35 24.62 -8.17
C TRP A 19 -0.65 25.20 -9.16
N VAL A 20 -0.46 24.94 -10.44
CA VAL A 20 -1.31 25.41 -11.53
C VAL A 20 -1.89 24.21 -12.24
N THR A 21 -3.20 24.03 -12.08
CA THR A 21 -3.98 22.89 -12.57
C THR A 21 -4.94 23.29 -13.70
N SER A 22 -5.12 24.59 -13.95
CA SER A 22 -6.02 25.11 -14.96
C SER A 22 -5.76 24.62 -16.39
N HIS A 23 -4.57 24.11 -16.65
CA HIS A 23 -4.15 23.59 -17.95
C HIS A 23 -3.92 22.07 -17.95
N ALA A 24 -4.45 21.36 -16.94
CA ALA A 24 -4.20 19.93 -16.76
C ALA A 24 -4.63 19.07 -17.96
N GLU A 25 -5.69 19.45 -18.64
CA GLU A 25 -6.21 18.71 -19.81
C GLU A 25 -5.31 18.86 -21.05
N ASP A 26 -4.77 20.05 -21.28
CA ASP A 26 -4.05 20.38 -22.53
C ASP A 26 -2.51 20.32 -22.36
N HIS A 27 -2.01 20.77 -21.23
CA HIS A 27 -0.57 21.04 -21.03
C HIS A 27 0.01 20.39 -19.79
N GLY A 28 -0.81 19.74 -18.96
CA GLY A 28 -0.39 19.14 -17.71
C GLY A 28 -0.45 20.09 -16.51
N ILE A 29 0.13 19.66 -15.41
CA ILE A 29 0.14 20.39 -14.14
C ILE A 29 1.51 21.04 -13.96
N PHE A 30 1.52 22.29 -13.52
CA PHE A 30 2.76 23.02 -13.30
C PHE A 30 2.94 23.35 -11.83
N LEU A 31 4.16 23.23 -11.34
CA LEU A 31 4.63 23.82 -10.09
C LEU A 31 5.47 25.03 -10.45
N VAL A 32 5.05 26.22 -10.03
CA VAL A 32 5.74 27.47 -10.32
C VAL A 32 6.17 28.14 -9.04
N ARG A 33 7.34 28.78 -9.08
CA ARG A 33 7.90 29.48 -7.92
C ARG A 33 8.82 30.60 -8.34
N GLU A 34 8.65 31.78 -7.74
CA GLU A 34 9.60 32.87 -7.87
C GLU A 34 10.86 32.59 -7.03
N ILE A 35 12.02 32.70 -7.65
CA ILE A 35 13.33 32.51 -7.00
C ILE A 35 13.90 33.88 -6.61
N LYS A 36 14.09 34.09 -5.32
CA LYS A 36 14.61 35.35 -4.73
C LYS A 36 15.98 35.16 -4.16
N LYS A 37 16.84 36.16 -4.31
CA LYS A 37 18.15 36.26 -3.66
C LYS A 37 18.16 37.36 -2.62
N ILE A 38 18.72 37.07 -1.46
CA ILE A 38 18.95 38.06 -0.44
C ILE A 38 20.27 38.78 -0.73
N LYS A 39 20.21 40.09 -0.99
CA LYS A 39 21.38 40.95 -1.15
C LYS A 39 21.16 42.25 -0.37
N ASN A 40 22.07 42.57 0.53
CA ASN A 40 22.00 43.79 1.37
C ASN A 40 20.64 43.95 2.05
N LEU A 41 20.07 42.89 2.65
CA LEU A 41 18.76 42.87 3.31
C LEU A 41 17.57 43.16 2.37
N ARG A 42 17.78 43.11 1.06
CA ARG A 42 16.72 43.18 0.06
C ARG A 42 16.56 41.85 -0.64
N LEU A 43 15.32 41.54 -1.02
CA LEU A 43 14.98 40.40 -1.84
C LEU A 43 14.99 40.84 -3.31
N ASP A 44 16.01 40.41 -4.04
CA ASP A 44 16.09 40.64 -5.48
C ASP A 44 15.50 39.38 -6.22
N ASN A 45 14.62 39.61 -7.17
CA ASN A 45 14.10 38.51 -8.04
C ASN A 45 15.22 38.03 -8.95
N LEU A 46 15.46 36.71 -8.95
CA LEU A 46 16.42 36.05 -9.84
C LEU A 46 15.77 35.45 -11.08
N GLY A 47 14.48 35.11 -10.98
CA GLY A 47 13.74 34.45 -12.04
C GLY A 47 12.63 33.55 -11.50
N THR A 48 11.99 32.82 -12.41
CA THR A 48 10.88 31.91 -12.11
C THR A 48 11.28 30.48 -12.43
N LEU A 49 11.08 29.57 -11.47
CA LEU A 49 11.16 28.15 -11.67
C LEU A 49 9.79 27.63 -12.13
N ILE A 50 9.76 26.94 -13.26
CA ILE A 50 8.56 26.29 -13.80
C ILE A 50 8.89 24.80 -13.96
N ILE A 51 8.13 23.95 -13.27
CA ILE A 51 8.25 22.48 -13.37
C ILE A 51 6.93 21.96 -13.94
N ASN A 52 7.00 21.26 -15.06
CA ASN A 52 5.86 20.48 -15.55
C ASN A 52 5.83 19.13 -14.85
N VAL A 53 4.72 18.80 -14.20
CA VAL A 53 4.51 17.57 -13.46
C VAL A 53 3.60 16.63 -14.25
N ASN A 54 4.13 15.49 -14.64
CA ASN A 54 3.36 14.42 -15.25
C ASN A 54 2.76 13.53 -14.14
N LEU A 55 1.45 13.65 -13.93
CA LEU A 55 0.75 12.82 -12.92
C LEU A 55 0.80 11.32 -13.24
N GLY A 56 0.84 10.95 -14.51
CA GLY A 56 0.96 9.54 -14.91
C GLY A 56 2.27 8.93 -14.44
N ASP A 57 3.37 9.66 -14.56
CA ASP A 57 4.69 9.22 -14.07
C ASP A 57 4.69 9.16 -12.54
N LEU A 58 4.10 10.14 -11.86
CA LEU A 58 3.96 10.14 -10.40
C LEU A 58 3.18 8.92 -9.92
N VAL A 59 2.03 8.62 -10.51
CA VAL A 59 1.21 7.45 -10.16
C VAL A 59 1.95 6.16 -10.47
N THR A 60 2.71 6.10 -11.55
CA THR A 60 3.54 4.93 -11.89
C THR A 60 4.59 4.68 -10.83
N GLU A 61 5.27 5.72 -10.35
CA GLU A 61 6.25 5.59 -9.27
C GLU A 61 5.58 5.19 -7.93
N MET A 62 4.43 5.78 -7.60
CA MET A 62 3.64 5.37 -6.43
C MET A 62 3.22 3.90 -6.49
N SER A 63 2.82 3.44 -7.67
CA SER A 63 2.44 2.03 -7.89
C SER A 63 3.62 1.06 -7.78
N LYS A 64 4.84 1.48 -8.12
CA LYS A 64 6.06 0.68 -7.90
C LYS A 64 6.39 0.51 -6.43
N ILE A 65 6.16 1.54 -5.61
CA ILE A 65 6.37 1.49 -4.15
C ILE A 65 5.35 0.54 -3.51
N SER A 66 4.14 0.51 -4.01
CA SER A 66 3.06 -0.38 -3.56
C SER A 66 3.03 -1.71 -4.33
N ASN A 67 4.17 -2.33 -4.58
CA ASN A 67 4.37 -3.53 -5.43
C ASN A 67 3.49 -4.75 -5.08
N GLU A 68 2.63 -4.63 -4.06
CA GLU A 68 1.77 -5.71 -3.55
C GLU A 68 0.46 -5.87 -4.34
N TYR A 69 0.01 -4.83 -5.08
CA TYR A 69 -1.34 -4.84 -5.66
C TYR A 69 -1.32 -4.58 -7.17
N LYS A 70 -1.15 -5.64 -7.94
CA LYS A 70 -1.36 -5.59 -9.40
C LYS A 70 -2.83 -5.26 -9.69
N GLY A 71 -3.07 -4.33 -10.63
CA GLY A 71 -4.43 -3.93 -11.00
C GLY A 71 -5.06 -2.93 -10.04
N SER A 72 -4.26 -2.06 -9.44
CA SER A 72 -4.76 -0.89 -8.73
C SER A 72 -4.92 0.30 -9.68
N TYR A 73 -5.95 1.10 -9.44
CA TYR A 73 -6.24 2.30 -10.22
C TYR A 73 -6.22 3.53 -9.35
N TRP A 74 -5.73 4.62 -9.89
CA TRP A 74 -5.64 5.90 -9.22
C TRP A 74 -6.46 6.96 -9.94
N ILE A 75 -7.13 7.80 -9.16
CA ILE A 75 -7.87 8.95 -9.64
C ILE A 75 -7.53 10.11 -8.73
N ILE A 76 -7.19 11.25 -9.30
CA ILE A 76 -6.77 12.43 -8.55
C ILE A 76 -7.68 13.61 -8.97
N TYR A 77 -8.20 14.31 -7.97
CA TYR A 77 -9.10 15.47 -8.14
C TYR A 77 -8.56 16.69 -7.39
N GLU A 78 -8.78 17.84 -7.95
CA GLU A 78 -8.72 19.11 -7.25
C GLU A 78 -10.14 19.64 -7.10
N LYS A 79 -10.67 19.67 -5.88
CA LYS A 79 -12.10 19.94 -5.63
C LYS A 79 -12.98 18.98 -6.44
N ASP A 80 -13.65 19.49 -7.50
CA ASP A 80 -14.51 18.70 -8.38
C ASP A 80 -13.89 18.46 -9.77
N GLN A 81 -12.70 19.02 -10.05
CA GLN A 81 -11.99 18.86 -11.31
C GLN A 81 -11.14 17.58 -11.29
N LEU A 82 -11.34 16.71 -12.29
CA LEU A 82 -10.50 15.53 -12.49
C LEU A 82 -9.14 15.97 -13.04
N LEU A 83 -8.06 15.67 -12.30
CA LEU A 83 -6.69 15.94 -12.72
C LEU A 83 -6.03 14.75 -13.40
N PHE A 84 -6.35 13.55 -12.91
CA PHE A 84 -5.78 12.31 -13.43
C PHE A 84 -6.73 11.14 -13.19
N SER A 85 -6.83 10.25 -14.18
CA SER A 85 -7.48 8.94 -14.05
C SER A 85 -6.59 7.89 -14.73
N SER A 86 -6.49 6.72 -14.13
CA SER A 86 -5.87 5.57 -14.79
C SER A 86 -6.63 5.24 -16.08
N PRO A 87 -5.93 5.02 -17.22
CA PRO A 87 -6.55 4.99 -18.55
C PRO A 87 -7.58 3.86 -18.76
N GLU A 88 -7.59 2.85 -17.89
CA GLU A 88 -8.50 1.72 -17.97
C GLU A 88 -9.86 1.94 -17.28
N LEU A 89 -10.06 3.12 -16.67
CA LEU A 89 -11.27 3.45 -15.92
C LEU A 89 -12.22 4.32 -16.76
N ASP A 90 -13.50 3.96 -16.73
CA ASP A 90 -14.55 4.82 -17.25
C ASP A 90 -14.79 5.99 -16.27
N THR A 91 -14.50 7.20 -16.75
CA THR A 91 -14.54 8.42 -15.94
C THR A 91 -15.94 8.72 -15.40
N GLU A 92 -17.00 8.38 -16.16
CA GLU A 92 -18.38 8.62 -15.70
C GLU A 92 -18.80 7.70 -14.54
N GLU A 93 -18.40 6.45 -14.59
CA GLU A 93 -18.68 5.49 -13.49
C GLU A 93 -17.92 5.86 -12.21
N VAL A 94 -16.68 6.30 -12.38
CA VAL A 94 -15.82 6.70 -11.26
C VAL A 94 -16.37 7.92 -10.55
N GLN A 95 -16.87 8.90 -11.27
CA GLN A 95 -17.43 10.12 -10.69
C GLN A 95 -18.67 9.81 -9.83
N LYS A 96 -19.54 8.90 -10.29
CA LYS A 96 -20.70 8.41 -9.52
C LYS A 96 -20.30 7.70 -8.22
N ILE A 97 -19.14 7.05 -8.20
CA ILE A 97 -18.63 6.33 -7.04
C ILE A 97 -17.96 7.30 -6.06
N ASN A 98 -17.23 8.29 -6.56
CA ASN A 98 -16.53 9.28 -5.74
C ASN A 98 -17.47 9.99 -4.75
N ASP A 99 -18.68 10.35 -5.19
CA ASP A 99 -19.66 11.06 -4.35
C ASP A 99 -20.21 10.19 -3.20
N LYS A 100 -20.13 8.87 -3.34
CA LYS A 100 -20.67 7.92 -2.35
C LYS A 100 -19.65 7.49 -1.30
N ILE A 101 -18.34 7.68 -1.56
CA ILE A 101 -17.28 7.21 -0.67
C ILE A 101 -16.81 8.33 0.23
N LYS A 102 -17.01 8.20 1.54
CA LYS A 102 -16.48 9.17 2.52
C LYS A 102 -15.01 8.93 2.84
N SER A 103 -14.58 7.69 3.09
CA SER A 103 -13.18 7.33 3.36
C SER A 103 -12.77 5.98 2.77
N TYR A 104 -13.56 4.94 2.94
CA TYR A 104 -13.34 3.63 2.31
C TYR A 104 -14.66 2.93 2.04
N ALA A 105 -14.70 2.10 1.00
CA ALA A 105 -15.86 1.28 0.64
C ALA A 105 -15.45 0.12 -0.27
N VAL A 106 -16.31 -0.90 -0.36
CA VAL A 106 -16.23 -1.89 -1.43
C VAL A 106 -17.18 -1.47 -2.55
N VAL A 107 -16.64 -1.29 -3.73
CA VAL A 107 -17.39 -0.84 -4.91
C VAL A 107 -17.31 -1.89 -6.02
N THR A 108 -18.31 -1.90 -6.89
CA THR A 108 -18.33 -2.77 -8.07
C THR A 108 -18.24 -1.91 -9.31
N LEU A 109 -17.19 -2.12 -10.12
CA LEU A 109 -16.93 -1.47 -11.39
C LEU A 109 -16.79 -2.55 -12.46
N ASN A 110 -17.52 -2.43 -13.55
CA ASN A 110 -17.48 -3.38 -14.67
C ASN A 110 -17.62 -4.85 -14.23
N GLY A 111 -18.48 -5.12 -13.21
CA GLY A 111 -18.72 -6.46 -12.66
C GLY A 111 -17.62 -7.00 -11.76
N ARG A 112 -16.54 -6.23 -11.50
CA ARG A 112 -15.46 -6.59 -10.58
C ARG A 112 -15.56 -5.79 -9.30
N LYS A 113 -15.18 -6.40 -8.18
CA LYS A 113 -15.18 -5.74 -6.88
C LYS A 113 -13.82 -5.08 -6.64
N TYR A 114 -13.85 -3.85 -6.12
CA TYR A 114 -12.68 -3.09 -5.72
C TYR A 114 -12.84 -2.59 -4.30
N PHE A 115 -11.76 -2.56 -3.58
CA PHE A 115 -11.65 -1.84 -2.33
C PHE A 115 -11.21 -0.41 -2.65
N ALA A 116 -12.07 0.55 -2.39
CA ALA A 116 -11.86 1.96 -2.69
C ALA A 116 -11.44 2.70 -1.42
N ILE A 117 -10.35 3.45 -1.50
CA ILE A 117 -9.82 4.29 -0.43
C ILE A 117 -9.77 5.72 -0.93
N ARG A 118 -10.42 6.63 -0.21
CA ARG A 118 -10.36 8.06 -0.46
C ARG A 118 -9.47 8.74 0.56
N GLY A 119 -8.61 9.64 0.12
CA GLY A 119 -7.77 10.46 0.97
C GLY A 119 -7.47 11.81 0.34
N THR A 120 -6.73 12.64 1.07
CA THR A 120 -6.27 13.96 0.63
C THR A 120 -4.74 13.99 0.70
N MET A 121 -4.11 14.59 -0.28
CA MET A 121 -2.66 14.82 -0.30
C MET A 121 -2.35 16.11 0.47
N ASP A 122 -1.49 16.02 1.48
CA ASP A 122 -1.16 17.16 2.37
C ASP A 122 -0.48 18.32 1.63
N ILE A 123 0.18 18.04 0.48
CA ILE A 123 1.00 19.05 -0.22
C ILE A 123 0.15 20.14 -0.88
N ASN A 124 -1.03 19.80 -1.38
CA ASN A 124 -1.84 20.68 -2.24
C ASN A 124 -3.35 20.47 -2.08
N GLU A 125 -3.76 19.76 -1.03
CA GLU A 125 -5.16 19.44 -0.73
C GLU A 125 -5.90 18.70 -1.87
N TRP A 126 -5.15 18.04 -2.77
CA TRP A 126 -5.77 17.21 -3.79
C TRP A 126 -6.39 15.96 -3.17
N ASN A 127 -7.56 15.63 -3.63
CA ASN A 127 -8.23 14.41 -3.23
C ASN A 127 -7.81 13.27 -4.17
N TYR A 128 -7.59 12.09 -3.62
CA TYR A 128 -7.35 10.90 -4.42
C TYR A 128 -8.35 9.81 -4.08
N LEU A 129 -8.65 8.99 -5.07
CA LEU A 129 -9.36 7.74 -4.93
C LEU A 129 -8.46 6.61 -5.44
N HIS A 130 -8.09 5.70 -4.56
CA HIS A 130 -7.30 4.52 -4.90
C HIS A 130 -8.20 3.29 -4.89
N LEU A 131 -8.29 2.61 -6.03
CA LEU A 131 -9.08 1.39 -6.21
C LEU A 131 -8.12 0.18 -6.25
N ILE A 132 -8.31 -0.76 -5.35
CA ILE A 132 -7.51 -1.99 -5.27
C ILE A 132 -8.42 -3.16 -5.61
N SER A 133 -8.01 -4.03 -6.53
CA SER A 133 -8.78 -5.23 -6.87
C SER A 133 -9.02 -6.11 -5.65
N TYR A 134 -10.30 -6.41 -5.38
CA TYR A 134 -10.68 -7.27 -4.26
C TYR A 134 -10.08 -8.69 -4.40
N ASP A 135 -9.98 -9.18 -5.63
CA ASP A 135 -9.43 -10.51 -5.91
C ASP A 135 -7.93 -10.60 -5.56
N GLU A 136 -7.17 -9.52 -5.80
CA GLU A 136 -5.74 -9.47 -5.44
C GLU A 136 -5.55 -9.45 -3.91
N VAL A 137 -6.38 -8.67 -3.20
CA VAL A 137 -6.36 -8.64 -1.72
C VAL A 137 -6.74 -10.00 -1.15
N ALA A 138 -7.79 -10.63 -1.69
CA ALA A 138 -8.25 -11.95 -1.25
C ALA A 138 -7.18 -13.03 -1.50
N LYS A 139 -6.50 -12.98 -2.66
CA LYS A 139 -5.42 -13.91 -3.01
C LYS A 139 -4.22 -13.79 -2.07
N SER A 140 -3.82 -12.57 -1.74
CA SER A 140 -2.74 -12.31 -0.78
C SER A 140 -3.09 -12.87 0.61
N GLN A 141 -4.32 -12.68 1.06
CA GLN A 141 -4.79 -13.25 2.34
C GLN A 141 -4.84 -14.77 2.33
N GLN A 142 -5.28 -15.40 1.22
CA GLN A 142 -5.30 -16.86 1.11
C GLN A 142 -3.91 -17.47 1.21
N MET A 143 -2.92 -16.87 0.57
CA MET A 143 -1.53 -17.34 0.64
C MET A 143 -0.98 -17.26 2.07
N THR A 144 -1.26 -16.16 2.76
CA THR A 144 -0.86 -15.97 4.16
C THR A 144 -1.56 -16.98 5.09
N ALA A 145 -2.87 -17.18 4.92
CA ALA A 145 -3.63 -18.17 5.68
C ALA A 145 -3.09 -19.59 5.46
N PHE A 146 -2.75 -19.95 4.22
CA PHE A 146 -2.16 -21.26 3.90
C PHE A 146 -0.82 -21.46 4.63
N LEU A 147 0.05 -20.46 4.67
CA LEU A 147 1.33 -20.52 5.41
C LEU A 147 1.10 -20.72 6.91
N TYR A 148 0.12 -20.03 7.52
CA TYR A 148 -0.22 -20.25 8.94
C TYR A 148 -0.71 -21.67 9.20
N VAL A 149 -1.60 -22.21 8.38
CA VAL A 149 -2.08 -23.59 8.52
C VAL A 149 -0.93 -24.59 8.38
N LEU A 150 -0.01 -24.37 7.45
CA LEU A 150 1.17 -25.20 7.26
C LEU A 150 2.09 -25.18 8.51
N MET A 151 2.36 -24.00 9.06
CA MET A 151 3.17 -23.86 10.29
C MET A 151 2.53 -24.57 11.48
N LEU A 152 1.22 -24.39 11.67
CA LEU A 152 0.47 -25.05 12.75
C LEU A 152 0.49 -26.58 12.59
N SER A 153 0.29 -27.11 11.38
CA SER A 153 0.32 -28.53 11.12
C SER A 153 1.70 -29.14 11.37
N CYS A 154 2.77 -28.45 10.98
CA CYS A 154 4.14 -28.87 11.23
C CYS A 154 4.45 -28.91 12.74
N GLY A 155 4.04 -27.86 13.48
CA GLY A 155 4.18 -27.81 14.94
C GLY A 155 3.44 -28.94 15.66
N PHE A 156 2.23 -29.26 15.18
CA PHE A 156 1.44 -30.36 15.72
C PHE A 156 2.11 -31.73 15.48
N LEU A 157 2.61 -31.97 14.28
CA LEU A 157 3.36 -33.21 13.94
C LEU A 157 4.62 -33.33 14.79
N CYS A 158 5.39 -32.26 14.95
CA CYS A 158 6.57 -32.25 15.82
C CYS A 158 6.22 -32.57 17.28
N SER A 159 5.12 -32.05 17.79
CA SER A 159 4.65 -32.36 19.16
C SER A 159 4.29 -33.83 19.33
N ILE A 160 3.58 -34.43 18.37
CA ILE A 160 3.24 -35.87 18.39
C ILE A 160 4.52 -36.72 18.38
N LEU A 161 5.47 -36.37 17.50
CA LEU A 161 6.75 -37.12 17.44
C LEU A 161 7.51 -37.02 18.75
N MET A 162 7.55 -35.82 19.35
CA MET A 162 8.24 -35.61 20.63
C MET A 162 7.60 -36.45 21.76
N VAL A 163 6.27 -36.43 21.86
CA VAL A 163 5.54 -37.26 22.82
C VAL A 163 5.82 -38.75 22.59
N HIS A 164 5.77 -39.21 21.32
CA HIS A 164 6.07 -40.60 20.99
C HIS A 164 7.47 -41.02 21.41
N VAL A 165 8.48 -40.20 21.15
CA VAL A 165 9.87 -40.45 21.55
C VAL A 165 10.01 -40.51 23.08
N ILE A 166 9.39 -39.59 23.81
CA ILE A 166 9.42 -39.52 25.26
C ILE A 166 8.77 -40.79 25.87
N VAL A 167 7.56 -41.12 25.43
CA VAL A 167 6.82 -42.29 25.89
C VAL A 167 7.65 -43.57 25.64
N ARG A 168 8.17 -43.73 24.42
CA ARG A 168 9.01 -44.90 24.08
C ARG A 168 10.29 -45.01 24.97
N LYS A 169 10.92 -43.88 25.29
CA LYS A 169 12.10 -43.82 26.15
C LYS A 169 11.77 -44.19 27.60
N ILE A 170 10.64 -43.69 28.11
CA ILE A 170 10.17 -43.99 29.46
C ILE A 170 9.78 -45.48 29.57
N THR A 171 8.98 -45.99 28.66
CA THR A 171 8.55 -47.40 28.66
C THR A 171 9.76 -48.35 28.65
N ARG A 172 10.76 -48.05 27.85
CA ARG A 172 11.99 -48.85 27.77
C ARG A 172 12.78 -48.86 29.08
N HIS A 173 12.73 -47.78 29.86
CA HIS A 173 13.33 -47.75 31.18
C HIS A 173 12.54 -48.55 32.21
N PHE A 174 11.22 -48.55 32.15
CA PHE A 174 10.35 -49.35 33.02
C PHE A 174 10.53 -50.84 32.77
N ASP A 175 10.57 -51.28 31.50
CA ASP A 175 10.82 -52.69 31.13
C ASP A 175 12.15 -53.19 31.68
N LEU A 176 13.18 -52.37 31.65
CA LEU A 176 14.52 -52.70 32.15
C LEU A 176 14.56 -52.81 33.70
N LEU A 177 13.78 -51.98 34.39
CA LEU A 177 13.62 -52.04 35.84
C LEU A 177 12.82 -53.31 36.25
N LEU A 178 11.72 -53.61 35.57
CA LEU A 178 10.93 -54.81 35.79
C LEU A 178 11.76 -56.08 35.60
N TYR A 179 12.56 -56.15 34.52
CA TYR A 179 13.45 -57.27 34.25
C TYR A 179 14.47 -57.47 35.37
N ARG A 180 15.10 -56.41 35.91
CA ARG A 180 16.00 -56.45 37.02
C ARG A 180 15.34 -56.90 38.34
N MET A 181 14.10 -56.41 38.60
CA MET A 181 13.35 -56.83 39.80
C MET A 181 12.96 -58.32 39.75
N GLN A 182 12.62 -58.88 38.62
CA GLN A 182 12.35 -60.31 38.44
C GLN A 182 13.58 -61.14 38.71
N GLN A 183 14.77 -60.75 38.27
CA GLN A 183 16.03 -61.43 38.49
C GLN A 183 16.43 -61.47 39.97
N PHE A 184 16.17 -60.39 40.75
CA PHE A 184 16.40 -60.37 42.21
C PHE A 184 15.37 -61.18 42.98
N GLY A 185 14.16 -61.38 42.45
CA GLY A 185 13.11 -62.18 43.05
C GLY A 185 13.41 -63.72 42.97
N GLU A 186 14.03 -64.15 41.89
CA GLU A 186 14.41 -65.56 41.68
C GLU A 186 15.65 -65.98 42.57
N ASP A 187 16.60 -65.04 42.77
CA ASP A 187 17.79 -65.34 43.62
C ASP A 187 17.49 -65.41 45.14
N SER A 188 16.29 -65.02 45.58
CA SER A 188 15.89 -65.00 46.99
C SER A 188 15.08 -66.24 47.38
N THR A 189 14.96 -67.25 46.53
CA THR A 189 14.18 -68.51 46.79
C THR A 189 15.06 -69.77 46.78
N VAL A 190 16.40 -69.65 47.05
CA VAL A 190 17.29 -70.78 47.26
C VAL A 190 17.71 -70.90 48.74
#